data_8f3b2b08229f9038874e42805095b9ce
#
_entry.id   8f3b2b08229f9038874e42805095b9ce
#
_cell.length_a   1.000
_cell.length_b   1.000
_cell.length_c   1.000
_cell.angle_alpha   90.00
_cell.angle_beta   90.00
_cell.angle_gamma   90.00
#
_symmetry.space_group_name_H-M   'P 1'
#
loop_
_entity.id
_entity.type
_entity.pdbx_description
1 polymer ?
#
loop_
_entity_poly.entity_id
_entity_poly.type
_entity_poly.pdbx_seq_one_letter_code
_entity_poly.pdbx_strand_id
1 'polypeptide(L)'
;MQQPPSDSHISAGNALGIAVPELHSAPVFYPAGTRLIWISGAGEIDSIDRGEAALRLRASVPVICHRRWNEARAGTEIEACLDVMELFAFVRPARFCLPTPRGLAAQLSLPLPNGAEDMAALLPRAAFA
;
A
#
# COMPACT_ATOMS: atom_id res chain seq x y z
N MET A 1 -3.15 31.97 -9.67
CA MET A 1 -2.79 31.38 -9.80
C MET A 1 -2.30 30.49 -9.97
N GLN A 2 -2.23 30.18 -10.08
CA GLN A 2 -1.76 29.40 -10.20
C GLN A 2 -1.39 28.43 -10.28
N GLN A 3 -1.39 28.02 -10.36
CA GLN A 3 -0.94 27.08 -10.39
C GLN A 3 -0.53 26.36 -10.51
N PRO A 4 -0.79 26.16 -10.59
CA PRO A 4 -0.45 25.06 -10.52
C PRO A 4 0.45 24.37 -10.62
N PRO A 5 0.91 24.50 -10.52
CA PRO A 5 1.85 23.66 -10.78
C PRO A 5 2.13 22.54 -10.39
N SER A 6 2.37 22.61 -9.82
CA SER A 6 2.17 21.29 -9.41
C SER A 6 2.31 20.24 -10.47
N ASP A 7 2.16 20.59 -11.61
CA ASP A 7 2.06 19.62 -12.69
C ASP A 7 3.29 18.79 -12.88
N SER A 8 4.45 19.39 -12.65
CA SER A 8 5.68 18.67 -12.86
C SER A 8 5.87 17.51 -11.89
N HIS A 9 5.38 17.64 -10.68
CA HIS A 9 5.56 16.56 -9.71
C HIS A 9 4.59 15.41 -9.95
N ILE A 10 3.60 15.63 -10.74
CA ILE A 10 2.65 14.58 -11.06
C ILE A 10 3.33 13.46 -11.84
N SER A 11 4.37 13.76 -12.56
CA SER A 11 4.99 12.75 -13.40
C SER A 11 5.46 11.53 -12.64
N ALA A 12 5.96 11.69 -11.41
CA ALA A 12 6.38 10.55 -10.62
C ALA A 12 5.20 9.66 -10.25
N GLY A 13 4.08 10.26 -9.89
CA GLY A 13 2.88 9.51 -9.61
C GLY A 13 2.29 8.89 -10.86
N ASN A 14 2.41 9.57 -11.97
CA ASN A 14 1.83 9.10 -13.22
C ASN A 14 2.48 7.83 -13.72
N ALA A 15 3.73 7.58 -13.40
CA ALA A 15 4.38 6.34 -13.77
C ALA A 15 3.67 5.12 -13.18
N LEU A 16 2.98 5.30 -12.06
CA LEU A 16 2.23 4.26 -11.38
C LEU A 16 0.72 4.46 -11.50
N GLY A 17 0.29 5.52 -12.19
CA GLY A 17 -1.11 5.85 -12.30
C GLY A 17 -1.68 6.55 -11.08
N ILE A 18 -0.85 6.98 -10.15
CA ILE A 18 -1.27 7.63 -8.90
C ILE A 18 -0.35 8.80 -8.62
N ALA A 19 -0.91 9.98 -8.42
CA ALA A 19 -0.12 11.16 -8.06
C ALA A 19 0.40 11.02 -6.63
N VAL A 20 1.56 11.62 -6.35
CA VAL A 20 2.17 11.55 -5.02
C VAL A 20 1.24 12.05 -3.91
N PRO A 21 0.53 13.20 -4.08
CA PRO A 21 -0.43 13.61 -3.04
C PRO A 21 -1.53 12.58 -2.79
N GLU A 22 -1.98 11.89 -3.83
CA GLU A 22 -2.98 10.84 -3.66
C GLU A 22 -2.40 9.65 -2.91
N LEU A 23 -1.15 9.33 -3.13
CA LEU A 23 -0.49 8.25 -2.43
C LEU A 23 -0.39 8.54 -0.93
N HIS A 24 -0.12 9.77 -0.54
CA HIS A 24 -0.07 10.17 0.86
C HIS A 24 -1.41 9.99 1.58
N SER A 25 -2.51 10.19 0.85
CA SER A 25 -3.84 10.08 1.41
C SER A 25 -4.53 8.77 1.01
N ALA A 26 -3.83 7.86 0.35
CA ALA A 26 -4.40 6.59 -0.06
C ALA A 26 -4.64 5.69 1.16
N PRO A 27 -5.72 4.93 1.15
CA PRO A 27 -5.93 3.96 2.22
C PRO A 27 -4.95 2.80 2.10
N VAL A 28 -4.85 2.03 3.18
CA VAL A 28 -3.97 0.86 3.24
C VAL A 28 -4.81 -0.36 3.55
N PHE A 29 -4.57 -1.45 2.84
CA PHE A 29 -5.19 -2.74 3.12
C PHE A 29 -4.10 -3.76 3.42
N TYR A 30 -4.21 -4.43 4.56
CA TYR A 30 -3.25 -5.46 4.94
C TYR A 30 -3.95 -6.61 5.68
N PRO A 31 -3.99 -7.82 5.07
CA PRO A 31 -4.49 -9.01 5.76
C PRO A 31 -3.43 -9.52 6.73
N ALA A 32 -3.80 -9.64 8.00
CA ALA A 32 -2.89 -10.06 9.06
C ALA A 32 -3.51 -11.25 9.79
N GLY A 33 -3.04 -12.45 9.49
CA GLY A 33 -3.63 -13.66 10.06
C GLY A 33 -5.11 -13.76 9.69
N THR A 34 -5.97 -13.79 10.68
CA THR A 34 -7.43 -13.85 10.46
C THR A 34 -8.06 -12.46 10.38
N ARG A 35 -7.28 -11.40 10.58
CA ARG A 35 -7.78 -10.03 10.57
C ARG A 35 -7.50 -9.38 9.23
N LEU A 36 -8.44 -8.58 8.76
CA LEU A 36 -8.23 -7.73 7.60
C LEU A 36 -8.15 -6.29 8.11
N ILE A 37 -6.98 -5.68 7.98
CA ILE A 37 -6.71 -4.34 8.49
C ILE A 37 -6.90 -3.32 7.38
N TRP A 38 -7.64 -2.26 7.68
CA TRP A 38 -7.81 -1.14 6.77
C TRP A 38 -7.43 0.15 7.49
N ILE A 39 -6.56 0.91 6.89
CA ILE A 39 -6.22 2.25 7.37
C ILE A 39 -6.79 3.23 6.38
N SER A 40 -7.68 4.12 6.84
CA SER A 40 -8.30 5.11 5.96
C SER A 40 -7.29 6.18 5.56
N GLY A 41 -7.65 6.98 4.56
CA GLY A 41 -6.82 8.11 4.15
C GLY A 41 -6.61 9.12 5.27
N ALA A 42 -7.49 9.14 6.26
CA ALA A 42 -7.36 10.00 7.44
C ALA A 42 -6.54 9.35 8.56
N GLY A 43 -6.12 8.11 8.39
CA GLY A 43 -5.29 7.43 9.38
C GLY A 43 -6.06 6.58 10.38
N GLU A 44 -7.35 6.40 10.20
CA GLU A 44 -8.14 5.55 11.09
C GLU A 44 -7.92 4.08 10.77
N ILE A 45 -7.73 3.28 11.81
CA ILE A 45 -7.42 1.86 11.69
C ILE A 45 -8.63 1.04 12.06
N ASP A 46 -9.08 0.19 11.14
CA ASP A 46 -10.23 -0.70 11.33
C ASP A 46 -9.86 -2.14 11.05
N SER A 47 -10.51 -3.05 11.80
CA SER A 47 -10.56 -4.46 11.39
C SER A 47 -11.89 -4.65 10.67
N ILE A 48 -11.85 -5.19 9.46
CA ILE A 48 -13.03 -5.33 8.62
C ILE A 48 -13.22 -6.78 8.21
N ASP A 49 -14.43 -7.12 7.81
CA ASP A 49 -14.71 -8.46 7.29
C ASP A 49 -14.52 -8.50 5.77
N ARG A 50 -14.69 -9.68 5.18
CA ARG A 50 -14.48 -9.86 3.75
C ARG A 50 -15.48 -9.07 2.91
N GLY A 51 -16.72 -8.98 3.37
CA GLY A 51 -17.74 -8.22 2.65
C GLY A 51 -17.39 -6.75 2.59
N GLU A 52 -17.00 -6.19 3.71
CA GLU A 52 -16.57 -4.79 3.77
C GLU A 52 -15.30 -4.57 2.96
N ALA A 53 -14.37 -5.51 3.02
CA ALA A 53 -13.15 -5.42 2.24
C ALA A 53 -13.44 -5.36 0.74
N ALA A 54 -14.35 -6.22 0.27
CA ALA A 54 -14.71 -6.22 -1.14
C ALA A 54 -15.28 -4.88 -1.59
N LEU A 55 -16.12 -4.26 -0.76
CA LEU A 55 -16.68 -2.96 -1.08
C LEU A 55 -15.60 -1.88 -1.13
N ARG A 56 -14.74 -1.82 -0.13
CA ARG A 56 -13.69 -0.81 -0.05
C ARG A 56 -12.64 -0.97 -1.14
N LEU A 57 -12.29 -2.20 -1.48
CA LEU A 57 -11.31 -2.47 -2.53
C LEU A 57 -11.82 -2.06 -3.91
N ARG A 58 -13.13 -2.08 -4.12
CA ARG A 58 -13.70 -1.58 -5.38
C ARG A 58 -13.84 -0.07 -5.40
N ALA A 59 -14.00 0.55 -4.24
CA ALA A 59 -14.28 1.98 -4.15
C ALA A 59 -13.04 2.85 -4.13
N SER A 60 -11.86 2.26 -3.93
CA SER A 60 -10.64 3.04 -3.76
C SER A 60 -9.42 2.29 -4.29
N VAL A 61 -8.28 2.99 -4.33
CA VAL A 61 -7.00 2.43 -4.77
C VAL A 61 -6.10 2.34 -3.54
N PRO A 62 -6.07 1.19 -2.85
CA PRO A 62 -5.30 1.09 -1.62
C PRO A 62 -3.84 0.77 -1.88
N VAL A 63 -3.00 1.10 -0.89
CA VAL A 63 -1.63 0.63 -0.81
C VAL A 63 -1.65 -0.77 -0.23
N ILE A 64 -1.00 -1.72 -0.88
CA ILE A 64 -0.95 -3.11 -0.44
C ILE A 64 0.45 -3.66 -0.56
N CYS A 65 0.67 -4.86 -0.02
CA CYS A 65 1.93 -5.57 -0.16
C CYS A 65 1.64 -6.96 -0.72
N HIS A 66 2.02 -7.20 -1.96
CA HIS A 66 1.85 -8.46 -2.68
C HIS A 66 0.39 -8.73 -3.04
N ARG A 67 0.01 -8.28 -4.23
CA ARG A 67 -1.38 -8.27 -4.70
C ARG A 67 -2.05 -9.64 -4.65
N ARG A 68 -1.41 -10.68 -5.17
CA ARG A 68 -2.02 -12.01 -5.24
C ARG A 68 -2.30 -12.59 -3.86
N TRP A 69 -1.38 -12.37 -2.94
CA TRP A 69 -1.57 -12.83 -1.57
C TRP A 69 -2.73 -12.09 -0.90
N ASN A 70 -2.83 -10.79 -1.15
CA ASN A 70 -3.94 -10.00 -0.64
C ASN A 70 -5.28 -10.44 -1.23
N GLU A 71 -5.31 -10.74 -2.51
CA GLU A 71 -6.53 -11.23 -3.15
C GLU A 71 -6.99 -12.56 -2.55
N ALA A 72 -6.06 -13.47 -2.33
CA ALA A 72 -6.38 -14.75 -1.73
C ALA A 72 -6.95 -14.60 -0.33
N ARG A 73 -6.37 -13.69 0.45
CA ARG A 73 -6.82 -13.47 1.84
C ARG A 73 -8.14 -12.71 1.90
N ALA A 74 -8.34 -11.79 0.99
CA ALA A 74 -9.57 -11.00 0.95
C ALA A 74 -10.74 -11.79 0.33
N GLY A 75 -10.44 -12.79 -0.46
CA GLY A 75 -11.44 -13.57 -1.15
C GLY A 75 -12.04 -12.84 -2.34
N THR A 76 -11.35 -11.87 -2.90
CA THR A 76 -11.82 -11.11 -4.05
C THR A 76 -10.62 -10.57 -4.83
N GLU A 77 -10.84 -10.28 -6.10
CA GLU A 77 -9.81 -9.63 -6.92
C GLU A 77 -9.66 -8.16 -6.54
N ILE A 78 -8.46 -7.65 -6.69
CA ILE A 78 -8.16 -6.24 -6.47
C ILE A 78 -7.84 -5.61 -7.82
N GLU A 79 -8.76 -4.79 -8.33
CA GLU A 79 -8.62 -4.24 -9.67
C GLU A 79 -7.60 -3.13 -9.74
N ALA A 80 -7.60 -2.26 -8.73
CA ALA A 80 -6.69 -1.13 -8.72
C ALA A 80 -6.04 -1.01 -7.34
N CYS A 81 -4.71 -0.97 -7.31
CA CYS A 81 -3.97 -0.86 -6.06
C CYS A 81 -2.56 -0.36 -6.35
N LEU A 82 -1.90 0.13 -5.30
CA LEU A 82 -0.46 0.35 -5.34
C LEU A 82 0.20 -0.77 -4.55
N ASP A 83 0.85 -1.68 -5.26
CA ASP A 83 1.54 -2.82 -4.66
C ASP A 83 2.99 -2.40 -4.39
N VAL A 84 3.35 -2.25 -3.10
CA VAL A 84 4.70 -1.80 -2.75
C VAL A 84 5.76 -2.82 -3.12
N MET A 85 5.40 -4.10 -3.29
CA MET A 85 6.35 -5.09 -3.78
C MET A 85 6.67 -4.87 -5.25
N GLU A 86 5.68 -4.51 -6.06
CA GLU A 86 5.93 -4.16 -7.45
C GLU A 86 6.77 -2.89 -7.54
N LEU A 87 6.47 -1.91 -6.71
CA LEU A 87 7.24 -0.68 -6.67
C LEU A 87 8.69 -0.97 -6.27
N PHE A 88 8.92 -1.80 -5.26
CA PHE A 88 10.25 -2.18 -4.84
C PHE A 88 11.02 -2.85 -5.98
N ALA A 89 10.39 -3.78 -6.67
CA ALA A 89 11.01 -4.49 -7.76
C ALA A 89 11.35 -3.55 -8.92
N PHE A 90 10.53 -2.55 -9.16
CA PHE A 90 10.77 -1.56 -10.20
C PHE A 90 11.93 -0.63 -9.85
N VAL A 91 12.00 -0.18 -8.60
CA VAL A 91 13.00 0.78 -8.15
C VAL A 91 14.34 0.10 -7.84
N ARG A 92 14.31 -1.13 -7.36
CA ARG A 92 15.50 -1.88 -6.94
C ARG A 92 15.50 -3.29 -7.52
N PRO A 93 15.59 -3.43 -8.85
CA PRO A 93 15.40 -4.72 -9.50
C PRO A 93 16.44 -5.77 -9.15
N ALA A 94 17.63 -5.35 -8.71
CA ALA A 94 18.70 -6.29 -8.38
C ALA A 94 18.68 -6.74 -6.91
N ARG A 95 17.72 -6.27 -6.12
CA ARG A 95 17.67 -6.58 -4.69
C ARG A 95 16.58 -7.61 -4.43
N PHE A 96 16.96 -8.60 -3.63
CA PHE A 96 15.97 -9.57 -3.15
C PHE A 96 15.23 -8.99 -1.95
N CYS A 97 13.92 -9.24 -1.87
CA CYS A 97 13.11 -8.82 -0.76
C CYS A 97 12.05 -9.87 -0.50
N LEU A 98 11.91 -10.29 0.75
CA LEU A 98 10.79 -11.12 1.14
C LEU A 98 9.49 -10.32 0.95
N PRO A 99 8.44 -10.92 0.38
CA PRO A 99 7.21 -10.19 0.07
C PRO A 99 6.33 -9.94 1.29
N THR A 100 6.89 -9.32 2.30
CA THR A 100 6.23 -9.04 3.57
C THR A 100 6.62 -7.64 4.03
N PRO A 101 5.81 -6.99 4.90
CA PRO A 101 6.20 -5.70 5.47
C PRO A 101 7.54 -5.77 6.20
N ARG A 102 7.82 -6.86 6.91
CA ARG A 102 9.12 -7.03 7.59
C ARG A 102 10.26 -7.11 6.59
N GLY A 103 10.06 -7.83 5.50
CA GLY A 103 11.07 -7.94 4.44
C GLY A 103 11.36 -6.57 3.83
N LEU A 104 10.34 -5.79 3.54
CA LEU A 104 10.50 -4.42 3.04
C LEU A 104 11.24 -3.55 4.04
N ALA A 105 10.87 -3.60 5.31
CA ALA A 105 11.51 -2.79 6.33
C ALA A 105 13.00 -3.11 6.41
N ALA A 106 13.36 -4.40 6.37
CA ALA A 106 14.76 -4.81 6.42
C ALA A 106 15.55 -4.27 5.23
N GLN A 107 15.00 -4.35 4.03
CA GLN A 107 15.68 -3.90 2.82
C GLN A 107 15.77 -2.37 2.73
N LEU A 108 14.81 -1.66 3.30
CA LEU A 108 14.76 -0.19 3.22
C LEU A 108 15.32 0.46 4.49
N SER A 109 15.88 -0.32 5.40
CA SER A 109 16.45 0.18 6.67
C SER A 109 15.44 0.95 7.50
N LEU A 110 14.19 0.50 7.47
CA LEU A 110 13.13 1.05 8.31
C LEU A 110 13.01 0.24 9.59
N PRO A 111 12.47 0.82 10.67
CA PRO A 111 12.22 0.05 11.89
C PRO A 111 11.34 -1.15 11.61
N LEU A 112 11.66 -2.30 12.23
CA LEU A 112 10.87 -3.50 12.05
C LEU A 112 9.51 -3.36 12.73
N PRO A 113 8.42 -3.73 12.05
CA PRO A 113 7.08 -3.58 12.63
C PRO A 113 6.82 -4.67 13.67
N ASN A 114 6.01 -4.32 14.66
CA ASN A 114 5.54 -5.21 15.71
C ASN A 114 4.02 -5.28 15.63
N GLY A 115 3.51 -6.40 15.13
CA GLY A 115 2.08 -6.60 15.08
C GLY A 115 1.42 -6.11 13.80
N ALA A 116 0.15 -6.43 13.67
CA ALA A 116 -0.59 -6.26 12.43
C ALA A 116 -0.73 -4.79 12.03
N GLU A 117 -1.03 -3.93 13.00
CA GLU A 117 -1.27 -2.52 12.69
C GLU A 117 0.02 -1.82 12.27
N ASP A 118 1.14 -2.16 12.91
CA ASP A 118 2.43 -1.63 12.51
C ASP A 118 2.81 -2.10 11.12
N MET A 119 2.51 -3.34 10.78
CA MET A 119 2.78 -3.88 9.46
C MET A 119 1.98 -3.13 8.39
N ALA A 120 0.72 -2.87 8.66
CA ALA A 120 -0.11 -2.11 7.73
C ALA A 120 0.40 -0.68 7.59
N ALA A 121 0.73 -0.03 8.69
CA ALA A 121 1.20 1.35 8.69
C ALA A 121 2.56 1.51 8.01
N LEU A 122 3.35 0.44 7.93
CA LEU A 122 4.64 0.47 7.26
C LEU A 122 4.51 0.69 5.76
N LEU A 123 3.44 0.20 5.15
CA LEU A 123 3.35 0.13 3.68
C LEU A 123 3.46 1.50 3.01
N PRO A 124 2.74 2.54 3.43
CA PRO A 124 2.94 3.85 2.81
C PRO A 124 4.33 4.40 3.08
N ARG A 125 4.92 4.12 4.24
CA ARG A 125 6.29 4.56 4.54
C ARG A 125 7.28 3.90 3.60
N ALA A 126 7.10 2.61 3.31
CA ALA A 126 7.95 1.89 2.38
C ALA A 126 7.85 2.47 0.97
N ALA A 127 6.68 2.92 0.57
CA ALA A 127 6.48 3.48 -0.77
C ALA A 127 7.28 4.77 -0.98
N PHE A 128 7.60 5.48 0.10
CA PHE A 128 8.38 6.72 0.01
C PHE A 128 9.84 6.55 0.42
N ALA A 129 10.27 5.38 0.76
CA ALA A 129 11.65 5.15 1.20
C ALA A 129 12.66 4.90 0.04
#